data_e225076c5da1de41faa1d6e87e50b36f
#
_entry.id   e225076c5da1de41faa1d6e87e50b36f
#
_cell.length_a   1.000
_cell.length_b   1.000
_cell.length_c   1.000
_cell.angle_alpha   90.00
_cell.angle_beta   90.00
_cell.angle_gamma   90.00
#
_symmetry.space_group_name_H-M   'P 1'
#
loop_
_entity.id
_entity.type
_entity.pdbx_description
1 polymer ?
#
loop_
_entity_poly.entity_id
_entity_poly.type
_entity_poly.pdbx_seq_one_letter_code
_entity_poly.pdbx_strand_id
1 'polypeptide(L)'
;MSDVTVNEREEPAGVAVAGAGVDAGAAGAGAATADETPTQGTLPRSQVHVGEPEGDPLMDAQDLIAGYLPGVNILNGASLTLHDGEIVGIIGPNGAGKSTLLKSLFGLVHIRSGKLLLRGEDITNMRADKLVSRGVGFVPQTENVFPSLTIEENLRMGAFQAPKLFKERFEYVSSIFPKLALRKGQLAGSLSGGERQMVAMGRALMMKPSVLLLDDPSAGLSPMLQDETFIRVKEVNRAGVSVVIVEQNARR
;
A
#
# COMPACT_ATOMS: atom_id res chain seq x y z
N MET A 1 -34.74 30.96 -20.39
CA MET A 1 -34.08 31.64 -19.28
C MET A 1 -34.35 30.79 -18.06
N SER A 2 -33.44 29.93 -17.71
CA SER A 2 -33.43 29.19 -16.46
C SER A 2 -31.97 28.83 -16.20
N ASP A 3 -31.36 29.53 -15.25
CA ASP A 3 -29.99 29.36 -14.80
C ASP A 3 -29.79 27.97 -14.19
N VAL A 4 -28.85 27.23 -14.74
CA VAL A 4 -28.30 26.03 -14.10
C VAL A 4 -27.04 26.46 -13.34
N THR A 5 -27.17 26.64 -12.04
CA THR A 5 -26.06 26.84 -11.12
C THR A 5 -25.31 25.52 -10.99
N VAL A 6 -24.11 25.45 -11.56
CA VAL A 6 -23.15 24.36 -11.31
C VAL A 6 -22.55 24.57 -9.91
N ASN A 7 -22.82 23.65 -9.00
CA ASN A 7 -22.24 23.63 -7.67
C ASN A 7 -20.89 22.90 -7.74
N GLU A 8 -19.81 23.66 -7.90
CA GLU A 8 -18.44 23.18 -7.74
C GLU A 8 -18.13 23.06 -6.24
N ARG A 9 -18.18 21.86 -5.71
CA ARG A 9 -17.50 21.47 -4.46
C ARG A 9 -17.38 19.96 -4.41
N GLU A 10 -16.20 19.45 -4.77
CA GLU A 10 -15.60 18.25 -4.17
C GLU A 10 -14.11 18.25 -4.55
N GLU A 11 -13.29 18.85 -3.69
CA GLU A 11 -11.85 18.62 -3.71
C GLU A 11 -11.58 17.19 -3.22
N PRO A 12 -10.68 16.43 -3.89
CA PRO A 12 -10.34 15.09 -3.46
C PRO A 12 -9.50 15.12 -2.17
N ALA A 13 -9.75 14.14 -1.31
CA ALA A 13 -9.01 13.89 -0.07
C ALA A 13 -7.49 13.96 -0.26
N GLY A 14 -6.79 14.64 0.66
CA GLY A 14 -5.37 14.93 0.58
C GLY A 14 -4.48 13.67 0.58
N VAL A 15 -3.35 13.77 -0.10
CA VAL A 15 -2.30 12.75 -0.11
C VAL A 15 -1.28 13.10 0.98
N ALA A 16 -1.15 12.25 2.00
CA ALA A 16 -0.11 12.40 3.04
C ALA A 16 1.19 11.67 2.62
N VAL A 17 2.34 12.32 2.84
CA VAL A 17 3.66 11.75 2.50
C VAL A 17 4.44 11.49 3.78
N ALA A 18 4.73 10.21 4.07
CA ALA A 18 5.58 9.80 5.18
C ALA A 18 6.99 9.45 4.69
N GLY A 19 8.01 10.13 5.20
CA GLY A 19 9.43 9.85 4.90
C GLY A 19 10.01 8.87 5.93
N ALA A 20 10.46 7.67 5.47
CA ALA A 20 11.20 6.75 6.32
C ALA A 20 12.70 7.06 6.25
N GLY A 21 13.31 7.51 7.36
CA GLY A 21 14.75 7.68 7.49
C GLY A 21 15.42 6.35 7.82
N VAL A 22 16.41 5.95 7.04
CA VAL A 22 17.27 4.79 7.31
C VAL A 22 18.73 5.21 7.20
N ASP A 23 19.51 4.96 8.26
CA ASP A 23 20.96 5.06 8.24
C ASP A 23 21.57 3.78 7.66
N ALA A 24 22.30 3.94 6.55
CA ALA A 24 23.13 2.89 5.99
C ALA A 24 24.53 2.99 6.63
N GLY A 25 24.83 2.13 7.62
CA GLY A 25 26.15 2.01 8.21
C GLY A 25 27.15 1.35 7.26
N ALA A 26 28.13 2.13 6.77
CA ALA A 26 29.30 1.61 6.08
C ALA A 26 30.39 1.25 7.10
N ALA A 27 30.87 0.00 7.02
CA ALA A 27 32.01 -0.46 7.81
C ALA A 27 33.30 0.09 7.23
N GLY A 28 34.05 0.85 8.04
CA GLY A 28 35.45 1.25 7.77
C GLY A 28 36.25 1.23 9.07
N ALA A 29 37.26 0.37 9.12
CA ALA A 29 38.12 0.24 10.28
C ALA A 29 39.12 1.40 10.37
N GLY A 30 39.31 1.95 11.58
CA GLY A 30 40.38 2.91 11.89
C GLY A 30 40.32 3.33 13.36
N ALA A 31 41.38 2.99 14.13
CA ALA A 31 41.52 3.23 15.55
C ALA A 31 41.79 4.71 15.88
N ALA A 32 41.21 5.23 16.96
CA ALA A 32 41.85 5.84 18.14
C ALA A 32 40.99 6.94 18.78
N THR A 33 40.91 6.87 20.12
CA THR A 33 40.79 7.90 21.18
C THR A 33 39.48 8.68 21.36
N ALA A 34 38.91 8.32 22.54
CA ALA A 34 38.31 9.16 23.59
C ALA A 34 37.19 10.16 23.26
N ASP A 35 36.06 9.84 23.91
CA ASP A 35 35.14 10.75 24.60
C ASP A 35 34.45 11.86 23.77
N GLU A 36 33.33 11.47 23.14
CA GLU A 36 32.18 12.36 22.97
C GLU A 36 30.94 11.50 22.64
N THR A 37 29.96 11.55 23.54
CA THR A 37 28.63 10.94 23.37
C THR A 37 27.96 11.52 22.11
N PRO A 38 27.58 10.69 21.11
CA PRO A 38 26.82 11.22 19.97
C PRO A 38 25.39 11.50 20.43
N THR A 39 25.06 12.76 20.48
CA THR A 39 23.68 13.23 20.56
C THR A 39 22.93 12.65 19.37
N GLN A 40 21.96 11.78 19.63
CA GLN A 40 21.04 11.26 18.60
C GLN A 40 20.34 12.45 17.95
N GLY A 41 20.74 12.78 16.73
CA GLY A 41 20.07 13.73 15.88
C GLY A 41 18.73 13.14 15.44
N THR A 42 17.67 13.55 16.13
CA THR A 42 16.28 13.33 15.68
C THR A 42 16.11 14.09 14.38
N LEU A 43 16.02 13.38 13.26
CA LEU A 43 15.69 13.99 11.98
C LEU A 43 14.28 14.60 12.06
N PRO A 44 14.05 15.80 11.49
CA PRO A 44 12.76 16.46 11.58
C PRO A 44 11.70 15.61 10.86
N ARG A 45 10.60 15.35 11.56
CA ARG A 45 9.39 14.78 10.99
C ARG A 45 8.85 15.74 9.93
N SER A 46 9.15 15.52 8.67
CA SER A 46 8.47 16.20 7.56
C SER A 46 7.14 15.50 7.30
N GLN A 47 6.16 15.85 8.11
CA GLN A 47 4.76 15.54 7.82
C GLN A 47 4.20 16.72 7.03
N VAL A 48 3.88 16.51 5.75
CA VAL A 48 2.99 17.41 5.01
C VAL A 48 1.57 16.94 5.31
N HIS A 49 0.96 17.49 6.34
CA HIS A 49 -0.46 17.33 6.60
C HIS A 49 -1.24 18.30 5.70
N VAL A 50 -2.07 17.74 4.84
CA VAL A 50 -3.16 18.48 4.18
C VAL A 50 -4.44 18.11 4.94
N GLY A 51 -4.77 18.89 5.97
CA GLY A 51 -5.92 18.67 6.85
C GLY A 51 -5.65 17.60 7.93
N GLU A 52 -5.97 17.85 9.17
CA GLU A 52 -5.99 16.82 10.22
C GLU A 52 -7.23 15.95 9.97
N PRO A 53 -7.08 14.63 9.69
CA PRO A 53 -8.22 13.76 9.57
C PRO A 53 -8.91 13.66 10.93
N GLU A 54 -10.21 13.93 10.97
CA GLU A 54 -11.04 13.76 12.17
C GLU A 54 -11.35 12.27 12.38
N GLY A 55 -11.03 11.73 13.55
CA GLY A 55 -11.44 10.39 13.99
C GLY A 55 -10.29 9.46 14.36
N ASP A 56 -10.67 8.28 14.89
CA ASP A 56 -9.72 7.23 15.26
C ASP A 56 -9.06 6.63 14.00
N PRO A 57 -7.76 6.29 14.07
CA PRO A 57 -7.06 5.65 12.96
C PRO A 57 -7.69 4.33 12.54
N LEU A 58 -7.84 4.13 11.22
CA LEU A 58 -8.19 2.83 10.65
C LEU A 58 -7.05 1.83 10.83
N MET A 59 -5.81 2.25 10.53
CA MET A 59 -4.59 1.48 10.78
C MET A 59 -3.54 2.38 11.43
N ASP A 60 -2.90 1.89 12.48
CA ASP A 60 -1.89 2.64 13.22
C ASP A 60 -0.68 1.75 13.54
N ALA A 61 0.45 2.09 12.95
CA ALA A 61 1.74 1.46 13.16
C ALA A 61 2.60 2.35 14.06
N GLN A 62 3.02 1.85 15.21
CA GLN A 62 3.70 2.59 16.26
C GLN A 62 5.10 2.04 16.49
N ASP A 63 6.13 2.82 16.19
CA ASP A 63 7.55 2.58 16.46
C ASP A 63 8.04 1.17 16.06
N LEU A 64 7.67 0.74 14.85
CA LEU A 64 7.97 -0.59 14.36
C LEU A 64 9.48 -0.81 14.17
N ILE A 65 10.00 -1.86 14.82
CA ILE A 65 11.34 -2.41 14.58
C ILE A 65 11.13 -3.76 13.90
N ALA A 66 11.63 -3.92 12.67
CA ALA A 66 11.42 -5.12 11.87
C ALA A 66 12.57 -5.39 10.89
N GLY A 67 12.70 -6.64 10.44
CA GLY A 67 13.69 -7.05 9.45
C GLY A 67 13.60 -8.54 9.15
N TYR A 68 14.23 -8.96 8.04
CA TYR A 68 14.13 -10.33 7.53
C TYR A 68 15.01 -11.33 8.30
N LEU A 69 16.17 -10.89 8.78
CA LEU A 69 17.14 -11.76 9.46
C LEU A 69 17.21 -11.44 10.95
N PRO A 70 17.40 -12.44 11.83
CA PRO A 70 17.62 -12.21 13.25
C PRO A 70 18.76 -11.22 13.49
N GLY A 71 18.55 -10.23 14.35
CA GLY A 71 19.55 -9.22 14.70
C GLY A 71 19.77 -8.10 13.66
N VAL A 72 19.21 -8.20 12.44
CA VAL A 72 19.31 -7.16 11.42
C VAL A 72 17.96 -6.43 11.32
N ASN A 73 17.95 -5.18 11.74
CA ASN A 73 16.77 -4.32 11.60
C ASN A 73 16.86 -3.52 10.30
N ILE A 74 15.76 -3.49 9.55
CA ILE A 74 15.58 -2.61 8.39
C ILE A 74 14.72 -1.43 8.79
N LEU A 75 13.71 -1.68 9.61
CA LEU A 75 12.91 -0.63 10.26
C LEU A 75 13.46 -0.40 11.66
N ASN A 76 13.66 0.86 12.02
CA ASN A 76 14.20 1.29 13.32
C ASN A 76 13.28 2.38 13.92
N GLY A 77 12.06 2.00 14.34
CA GLY A 77 11.08 2.92 14.89
C GLY A 77 10.20 3.59 13.84
N ALA A 78 9.79 2.83 12.81
CA ALA A 78 8.89 3.35 11.77
C ALA A 78 7.46 3.46 12.30
N SER A 79 6.82 4.60 12.06
CA SER A 79 5.43 4.85 12.44
C SER A 79 4.63 5.33 11.24
N LEU A 80 3.35 4.93 11.15
CA LEU A 80 2.43 5.30 10.10
C LEU A 80 0.99 5.25 10.62
N THR A 81 0.23 6.30 10.32
CA THR A 81 -1.20 6.36 10.62
C THR A 81 -1.99 6.47 9.32
N LEU A 82 -3.07 5.71 9.19
CA LEU A 82 -4.01 5.72 8.07
C LEU A 82 -5.43 5.87 8.61
N HIS A 83 -6.19 6.82 8.08
CA HIS A 83 -7.61 7.03 8.43
C HIS A 83 -8.54 6.45 7.37
N ASP A 84 -9.83 6.30 7.71
CA ASP A 84 -10.83 5.83 6.75
C ASP A 84 -10.92 6.78 5.54
N GLY A 85 -10.91 6.23 4.33
CA GLY A 85 -10.98 6.98 3.06
C GLY A 85 -9.68 7.70 2.66
N GLU A 86 -8.60 7.58 3.43
CA GLU A 86 -7.33 8.25 3.16
C GLU A 86 -6.46 7.48 2.15
N ILE A 87 -5.60 8.23 1.42
CA ILE A 87 -4.47 7.69 0.65
C ILE A 87 -3.18 8.20 1.28
N VAL A 88 -2.38 7.29 1.86
CA VAL A 88 -1.06 7.60 2.41
C VAL A 88 0.03 7.16 1.45
N GLY A 89 0.86 8.11 1.00
CA GLY A 89 2.02 7.85 0.15
C GLY A 89 3.32 7.77 0.95
N ILE A 90 4.07 6.67 0.80
CA ILE A 90 5.41 6.49 1.38
C ILE A 90 6.43 6.63 0.26
N ILE A 91 7.21 7.72 0.29
CA ILE A 91 8.15 8.06 -0.78
C ILE A 91 9.58 8.04 -0.24
N GLY A 92 10.51 7.56 -1.06
CA GLY A 92 11.93 7.55 -0.68
C GLY A 92 12.79 6.69 -1.61
N PRO A 93 14.12 6.73 -1.48
CA PRO A 93 15.03 5.99 -2.34
C PRO A 93 14.90 4.47 -2.16
N ASN A 94 15.49 3.71 -3.10
CA ASN A 94 15.60 2.26 -2.98
C ASN A 94 16.43 1.90 -1.75
N GLY A 95 16.04 0.83 -1.05
CA GLY A 95 16.70 0.42 0.18
C GLY A 95 16.26 1.16 1.45
N ALA A 96 15.39 2.19 1.35
CA ALA A 96 14.88 2.95 2.49
C ALA A 96 13.89 2.19 3.40
N GLY A 97 13.69 0.90 3.22
CA GLY A 97 12.80 0.10 4.07
C GLY A 97 11.30 0.19 3.74
N LYS A 98 10.89 0.93 2.70
CA LYS A 98 9.48 1.14 2.33
C LYS A 98 8.69 -0.16 2.14
N SER A 99 9.18 -1.06 1.28
CA SER A 99 8.55 -2.38 1.05
C SER A 99 8.59 -3.26 2.29
N THR A 100 9.61 -3.07 3.16
CA THR A 100 9.69 -3.78 4.44
C THR A 100 8.59 -3.30 5.38
N LEU A 101 8.32 -1.99 5.42
CA LEU A 101 7.19 -1.44 6.19
C LEU A 101 5.87 -2.03 5.69
N LEU A 102 5.57 -1.94 4.38
CA LEU A 102 4.34 -2.53 3.83
C LEU A 102 4.19 -4.02 4.15
N LYS A 103 5.28 -4.78 3.98
CA LYS A 103 5.29 -6.22 4.28
C LYS A 103 5.11 -6.51 5.77
N SER A 104 5.62 -5.64 6.66
CA SER A 104 5.36 -5.73 8.11
C SER A 104 3.89 -5.47 8.44
N LEU A 105 3.28 -4.44 7.81
CA LEU A 105 1.85 -4.15 7.96
C LEU A 105 0.97 -5.32 7.47
N PHE A 106 1.44 -6.11 6.51
CA PHE A 106 0.73 -7.27 5.98
C PHE A 106 1.13 -8.62 6.62
N GLY A 107 1.95 -8.60 7.67
CA GLY A 107 2.34 -9.82 8.40
C GLY A 107 3.30 -10.74 7.63
N LEU A 108 4.02 -10.23 6.62
CA LEU A 108 5.05 -10.95 5.85
C LEU A 108 6.46 -10.77 6.41
N VAL A 109 6.67 -9.75 7.23
CA VAL A 109 7.92 -9.49 7.95
C VAL A 109 7.61 -9.37 9.43
N HIS A 110 8.37 -10.06 10.26
CA HIS A 110 8.13 -10.10 11.70
C HIS A 110 8.51 -8.78 12.37
N ILE A 111 7.58 -8.21 13.11
CA ILE A 111 7.74 -7.02 13.95
C ILE A 111 8.33 -7.47 15.27
N ARG A 112 9.55 -6.99 15.60
CA ARG A 112 10.27 -7.33 16.83
C ARG A 112 9.90 -6.44 18.00
N SER A 113 9.55 -5.18 17.71
CA SER A 113 9.12 -4.18 18.68
C SER A 113 8.16 -3.20 18.01
N GLY A 114 7.38 -2.49 18.81
CA GLY A 114 6.32 -1.62 18.34
C GLY A 114 4.97 -2.33 18.30
N LYS A 115 3.95 -1.65 17.81
CA LYS A 115 2.58 -2.17 17.69
C LYS A 115 1.98 -1.84 16.34
N LEU A 116 1.14 -2.73 15.86
CA LEU A 116 0.29 -2.51 14.70
C LEU A 116 -1.18 -2.70 15.10
N LEU A 117 -1.97 -1.66 14.96
CA LEU A 117 -3.39 -1.65 15.30
C LEU A 117 -4.23 -1.54 14.03
N LEU A 118 -5.37 -2.21 13.99
CA LEU A 118 -6.41 -2.06 12.97
C LEU A 118 -7.73 -1.78 13.69
N ARG A 119 -8.31 -0.59 13.51
CA ARG A 119 -9.50 -0.13 14.24
C ARG A 119 -9.34 -0.26 15.76
N GLY A 120 -8.15 0.08 16.29
CA GLY A 120 -7.81 -0.03 17.71
C GLY A 120 -7.49 -1.45 18.20
N GLU A 121 -7.71 -2.49 17.41
CA GLU A 121 -7.40 -3.86 17.77
C GLU A 121 -5.93 -4.19 17.41
N ASP A 122 -5.18 -4.80 18.33
CA ASP A 122 -3.79 -5.21 18.12
C ASP A 122 -3.73 -6.41 17.14
N ILE A 123 -3.12 -6.16 15.99
CA ILE A 123 -2.88 -7.14 14.92
C ILE A 123 -1.38 -7.40 14.69
N THR A 124 -0.52 -7.01 15.65
CA THR A 124 0.92 -7.17 15.57
C THR A 124 1.28 -8.64 15.30
N ASN A 125 2.08 -8.88 14.25
CA ASN A 125 2.47 -10.23 13.81
C ASN A 125 1.32 -11.19 13.48
N MET A 126 0.12 -10.66 13.21
CA MET A 126 -0.98 -11.48 12.71
C MET A 126 -0.61 -12.05 11.32
N ARG A 127 -0.96 -13.31 11.06
CA ARG A 127 -0.70 -13.97 9.77
C ARG A 127 -1.47 -13.29 8.64
N ALA A 128 -0.86 -13.21 7.45
CA ALA A 128 -1.44 -12.57 6.27
C ALA A 128 -2.84 -13.09 5.89
N ASP A 129 -3.09 -14.41 6.02
CA ASP A 129 -4.40 -15.01 5.75
C ASP A 129 -5.49 -14.48 6.69
N LYS A 130 -5.14 -14.18 7.95
CA LYS A 130 -6.06 -13.57 8.93
C LYS A 130 -6.26 -12.08 8.67
N LEU A 131 -5.20 -11.38 8.26
CA LEU A 131 -5.29 -9.96 7.87
C LEU A 131 -6.21 -9.77 6.66
N VAL A 132 -6.13 -10.66 5.66
CA VAL A 132 -7.08 -10.65 4.53
C VAL A 132 -8.52 -10.80 5.02
N SER A 133 -8.79 -11.71 5.96
CA SER A 133 -10.12 -11.90 6.54
C SER A 133 -10.60 -10.68 7.34
N ARG A 134 -9.69 -9.83 7.81
CA ARG A 134 -9.97 -8.57 8.54
C ARG A 134 -10.04 -7.35 7.62
N GLY A 135 -9.95 -7.56 6.31
CA GLY A 135 -10.09 -6.49 5.33
C GLY A 135 -8.79 -5.75 5.00
N VAL A 136 -7.63 -6.38 5.13
CA VAL A 136 -6.36 -5.84 4.63
C VAL A 136 -5.97 -6.56 3.35
N GLY A 137 -5.86 -5.82 2.24
CA GLY A 137 -5.37 -6.33 0.94
C GLY A 137 -3.93 -5.91 0.69
N PHE A 138 -3.19 -6.70 -0.10
CA PHE A 138 -1.81 -6.40 -0.47
C PHE A 138 -1.55 -6.71 -1.95
N VAL A 139 -0.90 -5.78 -2.65
CA VAL A 139 -0.45 -5.93 -4.03
C VAL A 139 1.07 -5.77 -4.04
N PRO A 140 1.84 -6.84 -4.31
CA PRO A 140 3.29 -6.77 -4.39
C PRO A 140 3.74 -6.09 -5.68
N GLN A 141 4.97 -5.55 -5.68
CA GLN A 141 5.60 -4.92 -6.82
C GLN A 141 5.76 -5.88 -8.02
N THR A 142 6.19 -7.11 -7.76
CA THR A 142 6.47 -8.14 -8.77
C THR A 142 5.61 -9.37 -8.56
N GLU A 143 5.49 -10.22 -9.60
CA GLU A 143 4.72 -11.48 -9.54
C GLU A 143 3.27 -11.28 -9.07
N ASN A 144 2.72 -10.12 -9.41
CA ASN A 144 1.42 -9.67 -8.93
C ASN A 144 0.23 -10.29 -9.69
N VAL A 145 0.47 -11.08 -10.74
CA VAL A 145 -0.54 -11.86 -11.48
C VAL A 145 -0.03 -13.26 -11.80
N PHE A 146 -0.94 -14.19 -12.06
CA PHE A 146 -0.63 -15.51 -12.60
C PHE A 146 -0.72 -15.45 -14.13
N PRO A 147 0.42 -15.40 -14.86
CA PRO A 147 0.42 -15.10 -16.30
C PRO A 147 -0.24 -16.21 -17.16
N SER A 148 -0.23 -17.46 -16.69
CA SER A 148 -0.85 -18.61 -17.33
C SER A 148 -2.36 -18.72 -17.10
N LEU A 149 -2.92 -17.93 -16.21
CA LEU A 149 -4.34 -17.87 -15.92
C LEU A 149 -4.99 -16.70 -16.66
N THR A 150 -6.28 -16.84 -16.97
CA THR A 150 -7.12 -15.75 -17.49
C THR A 150 -7.34 -14.67 -16.43
N ILE A 151 -7.86 -13.50 -16.84
CA ILE A 151 -8.27 -12.43 -15.92
C ILE A 151 -9.28 -12.97 -14.90
N GLU A 152 -10.32 -13.70 -15.35
CA GLU A 152 -11.34 -14.25 -14.46
C GLU A 152 -10.75 -15.23 -13.45
N GLU A 153 -9.84 -16.11 -13.88
CA GLU A 153 -9.17 -17.06 -12.99
C GLU A 153 -8.26 -16.36 -11.99
N ASN A 154 -7.52 -15.32 -12.40
CA ASN A 154 -6.74 -14.48 -11.48
C ASN A 154 -7.64 -13.86 -10.40
N LEU A 155 -8.79 -13.30 -10.79
CA LEU A 155 -9.75 -12.72 -9.83
C LEU A 155 -10.35 -13.82 -8.94
N ARG A 156 -10.61 -15.01 -9.46
CA ARG A 156 -11.12 -16.16 -8.70
C ARG A 156 -10.13 -16.58 -7.61
N MET A 157 -8.82 -16.54 -7.90
CA MET A 157 -7.78 -16.77 -6.89
C MET A 157 -7.85 -15.75 -5.75
N GLY A 158 -8.22 -14.48 -6.06
CA GLY A 158 -8.42 -13.45 -5.03
C GLY A 158 -9.61 -13.74 -4.10
N ALA A 159 -10.62 -14.46 -4.57
CA ALA A 159 -11.82 -14.81 -3.79
C ALA A 159 -11.71 -16.18 -3.07
N PHE A 160 -10.50 -16.75 -2.92
CA PHE A 160 -10.33 -18.13 -2.43
C PHE A 160 -10.92 -18.39 -1.03
N GLN A 161 -10.95 -17.37 -0.16
CA GLN A 161 -11.57 -17.48 1.18
C GLN A 161 -13.10 -17.38 1.15
N ALA A 162 -13.67 -16.84 0.06
CA ALA A 162 -15.11 -16.63 -0.08
C ALA A 162 -15.62 -17.04 -1.47
N PRO A 163 -15.39 -18.30 -1.92
CA PRO A 163 -15.67 -18.72 -3.31
C PRO A 163 -17.14 -18.59 -3.70
N LYS A 164 -18.05 -18.69 -2.74
CA LYS A 164 -19.50 -18.52 -2.96
C LYS A 164 -19.87 -17.08 -3.32
N LEU A 165 -19.06 -16.10 -2.93
CA LEU A 165 -19.28 -14.69 -3.21
C LEU A 165 -18.61 -14.22 -4.52
N PHE A 166 -18.00 -15.12 -5.28
CA PHE A 166 -17.23 -14.77 -6.46
C PHE A 166 -18.00 -13.86 -7.43
N LYS A 167 -19.26 -14.21 -7.75
CA LYS A 167 -20.07 -13.44 -8.71
C LYS A 167 -20.28 -12.00 -8.24
N GLU A 168 -20.72 -11.83 -7.00
CA GLU A 168 -20.93 -10.51 -6.37
C GLU A 168 -19.63 -9.69 -6.37
N ARG A 169 -18.51 -10.33 -5.97
CA ARG A 169 -17.20 -9.68 -5.90
C ARG A 169 -16.66 -9.33 -7.28
N PHE A 170 -16.87 -10.19 -8.26
CA PHE A 170 -16.51 -9.93 -9.65
C PHE A 170 -17.28 -8.74 -10.22
N GLU A 171 -18.58 -8.61 -9.93
CA GLU A 171 -19.41 -7.46 -10.32
C GLU A 171 -18.88 -6.18 -9.66
N TYR A 172 -18.54 -6.22 -8.36
CA TYR A 172 -17.93 -5.10 -7.65
C TYR A 172 -16.59 -4.67 -8.27
N VAL A 173 -15.67 -5.60 -8.50
CA VAL A 173 -14.38 -5.29 -9.14
C VAL A 173 -14.57 -4.78 -10.56
N SER A 174 -15.54 -5.31 -11.30
CA SER A 174 -15.88 -4.88 -12.66
C SER A 174 -16.47 -3.48 -12.70
N SER A 175 -17.14 -3.02 -11.65
CA SER A 175 -17.62 -1.63 -11.56
C SER A 175 -16.47 -0.62 -11.43
N ILE A 176 -15.38 -1.02 -10.76
CA ILE A 176 -14.16 -0.19 -10.62
C ILE A 176 -13.28 -0.31 -11.88
N PHE A 177 -13.14 -1.55 -12.42
CA PHE A 177 -12.29 -1.85 -13.57
C PHE A 177 -13.09 -2.52 -14.70
N PRO A 178 -13.92 -1.78 -15.46
CA PRO A 178 -14.80 -2.36 -16.49
C PRO A 178 -14.05 -3.14 -17.57
N LYS A 179 -12.81 -2.75 -17.89
CA LYS A 179 -11.94 -3.45 -18.88
C LYS A 179 -11.69 -4.92 -18.50
N LEU A 180 -11.66 -5.26 -17.20
CA LEU A 180 -11.44 -6.63 -16.74
C LEU A 180 -12.62 -7.55 -17.09
N ALA A 181 -13.85 -7.07 -16.95
CA ALA A 181 -15.04 -7.82 -17.32
C ALA A 181 -15.13 -8.06 -18.83
N LEU A 182 -14.82 -7.04 -19.65
CA LEU A 182 -14.86 -7.12 -21.12
C LEU A 182 -13.86 -8.13 -21.68
N ARG A 183 -12.73 -8.35 -20.99
CA ARG A 183 -11.61 -9.18 -21.44
C ARG A 183 -11.35 -10.36 -20.50
N LYS A 184 -12.33 -10.79 -19.71
CA LYS A 184 -12.19 -11.77 -18.62
C LYS A 184 -11.56 -13.10 -19.03
N GLY A 185 -11.76 -13.56 -20.27
CA GLY A 185 -11.19 -14.80 -20.82
C GLY A 185 -9.76 -14.65 -21.36
N GLN A 186 -9.17 -13.44 -21.35
CA GLN A 186 -7.82 -13.22 -21.85
C GLN A 186 -6.77 -13.66 -20.81
N LEU A 187 -5.68 -14.29 -21.27
CA LEU A 187 -4.55 -14.67 -20.42
C LEU A 187 -3.84 -13.43 -19.87
N ALA A 188 -3.58 -13.42 -18.56
CA ALA A 188 -2.92 -12.28 -17.89
C ALA A 188 -1.49 -12.04 -18.40
N GLY A 189 -0.80 -13.07 -18.89
CA GLY A 189 0.53 -12.96 -19.50
C GLY A 189 0.56 -12.12 -20.78
N SER A 190 -0.56 -12.02 -21.52
CA SER A 190 -0.67 -11.25 -22.77
C SER A 190 -1.04 -9.78 -22.56
N LEU A 191 -1.26 -9.35 -21.31
CA LEU A 191 -1.66 -8.00 -20.96
C LEU A 191 -0.46 -7.04 -20.93
N SER A 192 -0.70 -5.76 -21.16
CA SER A 192 0.27 -4.69 -20.89
C SER A 192 0.60 -4.58 -19.39
N GLY A 193 1.68 -3.88 -19.04
CA GLY A 193 2.07 -3.66 -17.64
C GLY A 193 0.94 -3.03 -16.81
N GLY A 194 0.32 -1.96 -17.32
CA GLY A 194 -0.80 -1.30 -16.63
C GLY A 194 -2.05 -2.18 -16.51
N GLU A 195 -2.34 -3.01 -17.53
CA GLU A 195 -3.46 -3.95 -17.46
C GLU A 195 -3.20 -5.07 -16.43
N ARG A 196 -1.95 -5.59 -16.36
CA ARG A 196 -1.57 -6.54 -15.29
C ARG A 196 -1.74 -5.91 -13.91
N GLN A 197 -1.40 -4.63 -13.76
CA GLN A 197 -1.58 -3.92 -12.50
C GLN A 197 -3.06 -3.81 -12.10
N MET A 198 -3.96 -3.55 -13.07
CA MET A 198 -5.41 -3.59 -12.81
C MET A 198 -5.88 -4.97 -12.36
N VAL A 199 -5.38 -6.06 -12.98
CA VAL A 199 -5.71 -7.43 -12.55
C VAL A 199 -5.21 -7.70 -11.13
N ALA A 200 -4.00 -7.24 -10.78
CA ALA A 200 -3.42 -7.41 -9.45
C ALA A 200 -4.24 -6.69 -8.36
N MET A 201 -4.58 -5.41 -8.61
CA MET A 201 -5.48 -4.65 -7.72
C MET A 201 -6.87 -5.29 -7.65
N GLY A 202 -7.44 -5.66 -8.80
CA GLY A 202 -8.73 -6.35 -8.86
C GLY A 202 -8.74 -7.63 -8.04
N ARG A 203 -7.67 -8.43 -8.10
CA ARG A 203 -7.52 -9.65 -7.30
C ARG A 203 -7.53 -9.35 -5.80
N ALA A 204 -6.83 -8.31 -5.35
CA ALA A 204 -6.84 -7.91 -3.94
C ALA A 204 -8.23 -7.39 -3.50
N LEU A 205 -8.95 -6.69 -4.39
CA LEU A 205 -10.29 -6.17 -4.13
C LEU A 205 -11.38 -7.24 -4.04
N MET A 206 -11.12 -8.47 -4.51
CA MET A 206 -12.10 -9.58 -4.44
C MET A 206 -12.54 -9.91 -3.02
N MET A 207 -11.76 -9.55 -2.00
CA MET A 207 -12.12 -9.72 -0.58
C MET A 207 -12.81 -8.48 0.03
N LYS A 208 -13.09 -7.42 -0.77
CA LYS A 208 -13.61 -6.11 -0.30
C LYS A 208 -12.81 -5.58 0.89
N PRO A 209 -11.52 -5.32 0.74
CA PRO A 209 -10.71 -4.82 1.84
C PRO A 209 -11.13 -3.40 2.23
N SER A 210 -10.95 -3.04 3.51
CA SER A 210 -11.02 -1.65 3.98
C SER A 210 -9.68 -0.92 3.79
N VAL A 211 -8.58 -1.67 3.79
CA VAL A 211 -7.21 -1.16 3.57
C VAL A 211 -6.56 -1.91 2.40
N LEU A 212 -5.99 -1.18 1.44
CA LEU A 212 -5.19 -1.74 0.35
C LEU A 212 -3.76 -1.23 0.43
N LEU A 213 -2.81 -2.15 0.55
CA LEU A 213 -1.38 -1.88 0.59
C LEU A 213 -0.79 -2.13 -0.81
N LEU A 214 -0.15 -1.11 -1.42
CA LEU A 214 0.40 -1.16 -2.78
C LEU A 214 1.91 -0.94 -2.74
N ASP A 215 2.68 -1.95 -3.12
CA ASP A 215 4.15 -1.90 -3.14
C ASP A 215 4.64 -1.53 -4.55
N ASP A 216 5.03 -0.26 -4.74
CA ASP A 216 5.60 0.33 -5.96
C ASP A 216 4.82 -0.03 -7.25
N PRO A 217 3.49 0.25 -7.28
CA PRO A 217 2.62 -0.19 -8.37
C PRO A 217 2.94 0.46 -9.71
N SER A 218 3.71 1.55 -9.74
CA SER A 218 4.12 2.25 -10.96
C SER A 218 5.48 1.80 -11.49
N ALA A 219 6.18 0.90 -10.79
CA ALA A 219 7.52 0.46 -11.14
C ALA A 219 7.60 -0.14 -12.56
N GLY A 220 8.58 0.32 -13.34
CA GLY A 220 8.82 -0.19 -14.69
C GLY A 220 7.76 0.17 -15.74
N LEU A 221 6.78 1.01 -15.40
CA LEU A 221 5.77 1.51 -16.32
C LEU A 221 6.26 2.79 -17.02
N SER A 222 5.78 3.02 -18.26
CA SER A 222 5.95 4.31 -18.93
C SER A 222 5.21 5.43 -18.17
N PRO A 223 5.61 6.71 -18.31
CA PRO A 223 4.98 7.82 -17.59
C PRO A 223 3.45 7.86 -17.75
N MET A 224 2.93 7.61 -18.95
CA MET A 224 1.50 7.57 -19.21
C MET A 224 0.79 6.43 -18.45
N LEU A 225 1.40 5.25 -18.35
CA LEU A 225 0.85 4.12 -17.61
C LEU A 225 0.96 4.32 -16.10
N GLN A 226 1.96 5.06 -15.62
CA GLN A 226 2.06 5.49 -14.23
C GLN A 226 0.89 6.39 -13.86
N ASP A 227 0.61 7.43 -14.67
CA ASP A 227 -0.54 8.33 -14.47
C ASP A 227 -1.87 7.53 -14.45
N GLU A 228 -2.04 6.58 -15.41
CA GLU A 228 -3.22 5.70 -15.42
C GLU A 228 -3.31 4.87 -14.14
N THR A 229 -2.20 4.35 -13.62
CA THR A 229 -2.16 3.57 -12.37
C THR A 229 -2.64 4.41 -11.18
N PHE A 230 -2.18 5.66 -11.05
CA PHE A 230 -2.63 6.56 -9.98
C PHE A 230 -4.11 6.95 -10.11
N ILE A 231 -4.62 7.12 -11.33
CA ILE A 231 -6.07 7.30 -11.55
C ILE A 231 -6.83 6.08 -11.01
N ARG A 232 -6.37 4.85 -11.28
CA ARG A 232 -6.99 3.62 -10.77
C ARG A 232 -6.94 3.52 -9.25
N VAL A 233 -5.84 3.94 -8.62
CA VAL A 233 -5.74 4.01 -7.15
C VAL A 233 -6.80 4.96 -6.58
N LYS A 234 -7.00 6.13 -7.20
CA LYS A 234 -8.05 7.07 -6.80
C LYS A 234 -9.46 6.49 -6.99
N GLU A 235 -9.70 5.71 -8.05
CA GLU A 235 -10.99 5.02 -8.26
C GLU A 235 -11.26 3.98 -7.16
N VAL A 236 -10.25 3.22 -6.76
CA VAL A 236 -10.32 2.28 -5.63
C VAL A 236 -10.63 3.01 -4.33
N ASN A 237 -9.97 4.13 -4.08
CA ASN A 237 -10.22 4.92 -2.88
C ASN A 237 -11.63 5.51 -2.87
N ARG A 238 -12.12 6.06 -4.01
CA ARG A 238 -13.52 6.54 -4.15
C ARG A 238 -14.56 5.43 -3.94
N ALA A 239 -14.18 4.18 -4.16
CA ALA A 239 -15.03 3.02 -3.84
C ALA A 239 -15.03 2.66 -2.33
N GLY A 240 -14.41 3.49 -1.47
CA GLY A 240 -14.40 3.35 -0.01
C GLY A 240 -13.25 2.51 0.55
N VAL A 241 -12.16 2.34 -0.21
CA VAL A 241 -10.96 1.61 0.25
C VAL A 241 -9.87 2.61 0.61
N SER A 242 -9.37 2.58 1.84
CA SER A 242 -8.21 3.37 2.25
C SER A 242 -6.93 2.73 1.70
N VAL A 243 -5.96 3.55 1.28
CA VAL A 243 -4.79 3.05 0.55
C VAL A 243 -3.49 3.49 1.19
N VAL A 244 -2.55 2.55 1.38
CA VAL A 244 -1.13 2.87 1.60
C VAL A 244 -0.36 2.49 0.35
N ILE A 245 0.30 3.45 -0.25
CA ILE A 245 1.09 3.27 -1.48
C ILE A 245 2.55 3.60 -1.23
N VAL A 246 3.43 2.72 -1.66
CA VAL A 246 4.88 2.94 -1.65
C VAL A 246 5.34 3.28 -3.06
N GLU A 247 6.16 4.34 -3.19
CA GLU A 247 6.73 4.78 -4.46
C GLU A 247 8.19 5.23 -4.31
N GLN A 248 8.95 5.16 -5.41
CA GLN A 248 10.35 5.60 -5.40
C GLN A 248 10.49 7.10 -5.61
N ASN A 249 9.62 7.70 -6.40
CA ASN A 249 9.67 9.11 -6.78
C ASN A 249 8.36 9.81 -6.48
N ALA A 250 8.45 10.96 -5.80
CA ALA A 250 7.34 11.90 -5.63
C ALA A 250 7.15 12.72 -6.93
N ARG A 251 6.82 12.09 -8.04
CA ARG A 251 6.44 12.85 -9.23
C ARG A 251 4.93 12.84 -9.35
N ARG A 252 4.36 14.01 -8.99
CA ARG A 252 3.00 14.55 -9.26
C ARG A 252 1.97 14.31 -8.20
#